data_a68438e3a64c85024a685e9d2c6382a7
#
_entry.id   a68438e3a64c85024a685e9d2c6382a7
#
_cell.length_a   1.000
_cell.length_b   1.000
_cell.length_c   1.000
_cell.angle_alpha   90.00
_cell.angle_beta   90.00
_cell.angle_gamma   90.00
#
_symmetry.space_group_name_H-M   'P 1'
#
loop_
_entity.id
_entity.type
_entity.pdbx_description
1 polymer ?
#
loop_
_entity_poly.entity_id
_entity_poly.type
_entity_poly.pdbx_seq_one_letter_code
_entity_poly.pdbx_strand_id
1 'polypeptide(L)'
;QHGISGVATYLASTNLPKNYVDPVDAGNNGVAVNTVPVKYDAAATKKAQLQQIITQKWIANFPEGQEAWSEYRRTGFPKLFPVLVNASAGTIDSALGIRRVNFVDSEKAGNPQGVASALPLLGGPDNGGTRLWWDKDVEIIQN
;
A
#
# COMPACT_ATOMS: atom_id res chain seq x y z
N GLN A 1 22.89 -0.35 -19.52
CA GLN A 1 24.11 -0.05 -18.72
C GLN A 1 23.98 1.25 -17.89
N HIS A 2 23.01 2.12 -18.18
CA HIS A 2 22.84 3.38 -17.42
C HIS A 2 22.32 3.20 -15.98
N GLY A 3 21.65 2.10 -15.67
CA GLY A 3 21.09 1.85 -14.35
C GLY A 3 22.11 1.54 -13.23
N ILE A 4 23.28 1.04 -13.59
CA ILE A 4 24.26 0.57 -12.59
C ILE A 4 25.15 1.72 -12.09
N SER A 5 25.48 2.70 -12.92
CA SER A 5 26.40 3.78 -12.56
C SER A 5 25.84 4.76 -11.51
N GLY A 6 24.51 4.87 -11.38
CA GLY A 6 23.84 5.78 -10.44
C GLY A 6 23.44 5.16 -9.09
N VAL A 7 23.62 3.85 -8.92
CA VAL A 7 23.10 3.14 -7.72
C VAL A 7 23.69 3.68 -6.42
N ALA A 8 25.00 3.87 -6.35
CA ALA A 8 25.64 4.38 -5.14
C ALA A 8 25.16 5.78 -4.77
N THR A 9 25.03 6.67 -5.77
CA THR A 9 24.50 8.02 -5.57
C THR A 9 23.03 8.00 -5.14
N TYR A 10 22.22 7.13 -5.75
CA TYR A 10 20.83 6.94 -5.38
C TYR A 10 20.69 6.46 -3.92
N LEU A 11 21.42 5.40 -3.54
CA LEU A 11 21.38 4.83 -2.20
C LEU A 11 21.92 5.78 -1.11
N ALA A 12 22.77 6.73 -1.48
CA ALA A 12 23.31 7.75 -0.58
C ALA A 12 22.38 8.99 -0.48
N SER A 13 21.30 9.06 -1.24
CA SER A 13 20.43 10.23 -1.31
C SER A 13 19.66 10.45 -0.01
N THR A 14 19.81 11.66 0.54
CA THR A 14 19.07 12.14 1.70
C THR A 14 17.85 13.00 1.30
N ASN A 15 17.58 13.12 0.00
CA ASN A 15 16.44 13.89 -0.48
C ASN A 15 15.13 13.21 -0.06
N LEU A 16 14.19 14.03 0.36
CA LEU A 16 12.82 13.61 0.62
C LEU A 16 12.00 13.64 -0.68
N PRO A 17 10.94 12.82 -0.77
CA PRO A 17 10.01 12.89 -1.88
C PRO A 17 9.41 14.29 -2.01
N LYS A 18 9.22 14.73 -3.25
CA LYS A 18 8.62 16.03 -3.55
C LYS A 18 7.10 15.92 -3.62
N ASN A 19 6.42 17.06 -3.45
CA ASN A 19 5.01 17.16 -3.74
C ASN A 19 4.72 16.77 -5.19
N TYR A 20 3.63 16.08 -5.39
CA TYR A 20 3.13 15.80 -6.73
C TYR A 20 2.46 17.05 -7.28
N VAL A 21 2.85 17.42 -8.48
CA VAL A 21 2.23 18.52 -9.24
C VAL A 21 1.68 17.92 -10.53
N ASP A 22 0.35 17.92 -10.65
CA ASP A 22 -0.31 17.41 -11.83
C ASP A 22 -0.13 18.40 -12.99
N PRO A 23 0.34 17.95 -14.17
CA PRO A 23 0.60 18.83 -15.30
C PRO A 23 -0.68 19.30 -16.02
N VAL A 24 -1.83 18.70 -15.71
CA VAL A 24 -3.09 18.97 -16.41
C VAL A 24 -4.13 19.61 -15.50
N ASP A 25 -4.28 19.10 -14.28
CA ASP A 25 -5.30 19.57 -13.33
C ASP A 25 -4.68 19.80 -11.93
N ALA A 26 -4.57 21.05 -11.54
CA ALA A 26 -4.05 21.44 -10.23
C ALA A 26 -4.89 20.89 -9.05
N GLY A 27 -6.14 20.50 -9.28
CA GLY A 27 -6.98 19.83 -8.28
C GLY A 27 -6.45 18.45 -7.88
N ASN A 28 -5.59 17.85 -8.69
CA ASN A 28 -4.92 16.59 -8.41
C ASN A 28 -3.57 16.75 -7.70
N ASN A 29 -3.13 17.96 -7.41
CA ASN A 29 -1.88 18.18 -6.69
C ASN A 29 -1.92 17.53 -5.29
N GLY A 30 -0.80 16.93 -4.89
CA GLY A 30 -0.69 16.24 -3.61
C GLY A 30 0.59 16.58 -2.86
N VAL A 31 0.47 16.81 -1.56
CA VAL A 31 1.63 16.93 -0.67
C VAL A 31 2.29 15.55 -0.52
N ALA A 32 3.62 15.51 -0.55
CA ALA A 32 4.36 14.27 -0.39
C ALA A 32 3.95 13.54 0.90
N VAL A 33 3.50 12.31 0.76
CA VAL A 33 3.01 11.47 1.88
C VAL A 33 4.11 10.61 2.49
N ASN A 34 5.19 10.33 1.75
CA ASN A 34 6.38 9.67 2.27
C ASN A 34 7.34 10.70 2.85
N THR A 35 7.85 10.43 4.04
CA THR A 35 8.69 11.35 4.84
C THR A 35 10.09 10.80 5.09
N VAL A 36 10.45 9.68 4.44
CA VAL A 36 11.75 9.03 4.62
C VAL A 36 12.60 9.17 3.35
N PRO A 37 13.93 9.42 3.49
CA PRO A 37 14.84 9.44 2.36
C PRO A 37 15.17 8.03 1.86
N VAL A 38 15.84 7.95 0.71
CA VAL A 38 16.36 6.68 0.17
C VAL A 38 17.47 6.11 1.05
N LYS A 39 18.38 6.99 1.52
CA LYS A 39 19.50 6.57 2.37
C LYS A 39 18.98 5.91 3.64
N TYR A 40 19.36 4.65 3.84
CA TYR A 40 19.00 3.90 5.03
C TYR A 40 19.62 4.52 6.29
N ASP A 41 18.81 4.71 7.32
CA ASP A 41 19.24 5.20 8.63
C ASP A 41 19.13 4.10 9.69
N ALA A 42 20.26 3.51 10.06
CA ALA A 42 20.33 2.48 11.08
C ALA A 42 20.00 2.98 12.50
N ALA A 43 20.04 4.30 12.73
CA ALA A 43 19.71 4.91 14.02
C ALA A 43 18.22 5.32 14.12
N ALA A 44 17.49 5.27 13.02
CA ALA A 44 16.06 5.60 13.02
C ALA A 44 15.22 4.57 13.78
N THR A 45 13.98 4.92 14.09
CA THR A 45 13.04 3.98 14.70
C THR A 45 12.79 2.78 13.78
N LYS A 46 12.46 1.60 14.34
CA LYS A 46 12.13 0.39 13.56
C LYS A 46 11.03 0.65 12.54
N LYS A 47 10.06 1.50 12.88
CA LYS A 47 8.99 1.89 11.96
C LYS A 47 9.52 2.69 10.76
N ALA A 48 10.41 3.65 10.99
CA ALA A 48 11.03 4.43 9.91
C ALA A 48 11.95 3.56 9.05
N GLN A 49 12.73 2.66 9.66
CA GLN A 49 13.55 1.69 8.95
C GLN A 49 12.71 0.78 8.06
N LEU A 50 11.59 0.26 8.59
CA LEU A 50 10.66 -0.54 7.79
C LEU A 50 10.09 0.27 6.63
N GLN A 51 9.66 1.52 6.87
CA GLN A 51 9.17 2.39 5.80
C GLN A 51 10.20 2.58 4.70
N GLN A 52 11.47 2.81 5.04
CA GLN A 52 12.56 2.93 4.07
C GLN A 52 12.71 1.64 3.24
N ILE A 53 12.77 0.49 3.89
CA ILE A 53 12.93 -0.81 3.22
C ILE A 53 11.75 -1.09 2.28
N ILE A 54 10.52 -0.97 2.78
CA ILE A 54 9.33 -1.30 2.00
C ILE A 54 9.13 -0.29 0.85
N THR A 55 9.48 0.98 1.03
CA THR A 55 9.43 1.95 -0.07
C THR A 55 10.38 1.56 -1.20
N GLN A 56 11.59 1.10 -0.88
CA GLN A 56 12.53 0.60 -1.90
C GLN A 56 12.04 -0.71 -2.53
N LYS A 57 11.49 -1.62 -1.74
CA LYS A 57 10.90 -2.86 -2.24
C LYS A 57 9.73 -2.57 -3.19
N TRP A 58 8.87 -1.60 -2.87
CA TRP A 58 7.77 -1.18 -3.73
C TRP A 58 8.25 -0.74 -5.12
N ILE A 59 9.30 0.08 -5.18
CA ILE A 59 9.91 0.53 -6.43
C ILE A 59 10.52 -0.66 -7.20
N ALA A 60 11.22 -1.55 -6.50
CA ALA A 60 11.88 -2.71 -7.09
C ALA A 60 10.89 -3.76 -7.61
N ASN A 61 9.70 -3.85 -7.02
CA ASN A 61 8.65 -4.78 -7.44
C ASN A 61 7.96 -4.38 -8.75
N PHE A 62 8.28 -3.25 -9.36
CA PHE A 62 7.69 -2.91 -10.66
C PHE A 62 8.17 -3.90 -11.75
N PRO A 63 7.26 -4.58 -12.48
CA PRO A 63 5.80 -4.41 -12.53
C PRO A 63 4.97 -5.41 -11.69
N GLU A 64 5.54 -6.07 -10.67
CA GLU A 64 4.88 -7.07 -9.82
C GLU A 64 3.87 -6.42 -8.84
N GLY A 65 2.74 -5.95 -9.37
CA GLY A 65 1.75 -5.20 -8.61
C GLY A 65 1.09 -5.99 -7.49
N GLN A 66 0.94 -7.32 -7.62
CA GLN A 66 0.32 -8.16 -6.59
C GLN A 66 1.17 -8.27 -5.34
N GLU A 67 2.48 -8.47 -5.51
CA GLU A 67 3.43 -8.48 -4.38
C GLU A 67 3.49 -7.12 -3.71
N ALA A 68 3.58 -6.04 -4.49
CA ALA A 68 3.57 -4.68 -3.98
C ALA A 68 2.29 -4.38 -3.17
N TRP A 69 1.11 -4.75 -3.68
CA TRP A 69 -0.16 -4.58 -2.97
C TRP A 69 -0.24 -5.42 -1.69
N SER A 70 0.30 -6.64 -1.69
CA SER A 70 0.34 -7.51 -0.50
C SER A 70 1.22 -6.90 0.60
N GLU A 71 2.41 -6.40 0.24
CA GLU A 71 3.31 -5.70 1.18
C GLU A 71 2.68 -4.42 1.73
N TYR A 72 2.03 -3.62 0.88
CA TYR A 72 1.32 -2.43 1.32
C TYR A 72 0.24 -2.75 2.36
N ARG A 73 -0.58 -3.77 2.12
CA ARG A 73 -1.62 -4.20 3.07
C ARG A 73 -1.02 -4.70 4.38
N ARG A 74 0.08 -5.45 4.30
CA ARG A 74 0.74 -6.02 5.48
C ARG A 74 1.41 -4.97 6.35
N THR A 75 2.03 -3.94 5.74
CA THR A 75 2.91 -3.00 6.43
C THR A 75 2.36 -1.58 6.55
N GLY A 76 1.37 -1.22 5.73
CA GLY A 76 0.91 0.17 5.57
C GLY A 76 1.93 1.07 4.85
N PHE A 77 2.96 0.48 4.19
CA PHE A 77 3.99 1.19 3.45
C PHE A 77 4.12 0.69 2.00
N PRO A 78 4.58 1.55 1.06
CA PRO A 78 4.85 2.98 1.26
C PRO A 78 3.57 3.75 1.56
N LYS A 79 3.67 4.98 2.05
CA LYS A 79 2.51 5.86 2.12
C LYS A 79 2.11 6.25 0.70
N LEU A 80 0.87 5.97 0.33
CA LEU A 80 0.31 6.27 -0.99
C LEU A 80 -0.59 7.50 -0.91
N PHE A 81 -0.71 8.21 -2.02
CA PHE A 81 -1.69 9.29 -2.11
C PHE A 81 -3.11 8.73 -1.98
N PRO A 82 -3.99 9.42 -1.24
CA PRO A 82 -5.40 9.01 -1.17
C PRO A 82 -6.07 9.14 -2.54
N VAL A 83 -7.07 8.32 -2.78
CA VAL A 83 -7.89 8.40 -3.98
C VAL A 83 -8.78 9.65 -3.90
N LEU A 84 -8.63 10.59 -4.83
CA LEU A 84 -9.38 11.85 -4.82
C LEU A 84 -10.85 11.65 -5.19
N VAL A 85 -11.11 10.80 -6.20
CA VAL A 85 -12.48 10.48 -6.63
C VAL A 85 -12.74 9.01 -6.31
N ASN A 86 -13.52 8.77 -5.25
CA ASN A 86 -13.82 7.42 -4.76
C ASN A 86 -15.26 7.04 -5.07
N ALA A 87 -15.45 6.21 -6.11
CA ALA A 87 -16.76 5.75 -6.57
C ALA A 87 -17.29 4.52 -5.80
N SER A 88 -16.69 4.14 -4.68
CA SER A 88 -17.05 2.93 -3.94
C SER A 88 -18.30 3.07 -3.05
N ALA A 89 -18.98 4.20 -3.07
CA ALA A 89 -20.12 4.49 -2.20
C ALA A 89 -19.82 4.27 -0.69
N GLY A 90 -18.58 4.58 -0.28
CA GLY A 90 -18.14 4.47 1.11
C GLY A 90 -17.69 3.06 1.55
N THR A 91 -17.67 2.07 0.66
CA THR A 91 -17.21 0.72 0.99
C THR A 91 -15.70 0.58 1.07
N ILE A 92 -14.97 1.51 0.46
CA ILE A 92 -13.50 1.54 0.44
C ILE A 92 -13.05 2.90 0.96
N ASP A 93 -12.15 2.89 1.94
CA ASP A 93 -11.52 4.12 2.43
C ASP A 93 -10.54 4.68 1.40
N SER A 94 -10.63 5.98 1.11
CA SER A 94 -9.81 6.64 0.08
C SER A 94 -8.31 6.65 0.42
N ALA A 95 -7.94 6.66 1.69
CA ALA A 95 -6.55 6.67 2.13
C ALA A 95 -5.96 5.26 2.23
N LEU A 96 -6.78 4.27 2.55
CA LEU A 96 -6.35 2.88 2.73
C LEU A 96 -6.41 2.06 1.45
N GLY A 97 -7.26 2.46 0.49
CA GLY A 97 -7.45 1.75 -0.76
C GLY A 97 -8.11 0.38 -0.60
N ILE A 98 -8.03 -0.42 -1.63
CA ILE A 98 -8.62 -1.77 -1.65
C ILE A 98 -7.81 -2.71 -0.75
N ARG A 99 -8.51 -3.35 0.22
CA ARG A 99 -7.89 -4.26 1.20
C ARG A 99 -8.03 -5.74 0.82
N ARG A 100 -9.08 -6.09 0.08
CA ARG A 100 -9.31 -7.44 -0.45
C ARG A 100 -10.16 -7.40 -1.71
N VAL A 101 -10.17 -8.50 -2.45
CA VAL A 101 -11.16 -8.76 -3.48
C VAL A 101 -12.33 -9.50 -2.82
N ASN A 102 -13.57 -9.08 -3.10
CA ASN A 102 -14.77 -9.78 -2.65
C ASN A 102 -14.92 -11.14 -3.35
N PHE A 103 -15.74 -12.02 -2.79
CA PHE A 103 -16.09 -13.27 -3.46
C PHE A 103 -16.73 -13.00 -4.82
N VAL A 104 -16.21 -13.65 -5.85
CA VAL A 104 -16.73 -13.53 -7.21
C VAL A 104 -18.10 -14.19 -7.36
N ASP A 105 -18.91 -13.70 -8.28
CA ASP A 105 -20.28 -14.19 -8.45
C ASP A 105 -20.32 -15.67 -8.86
N SER A 106 -19.33 -16.15 -9.61
CA SER A 106 -19.19 -17.55 -9.95
C SER A 106 -18.99 -18.45 -8.72
N GLU A 107 -18.23 -18.00 -7.72
CA GLU A 107 -18.05 -18.71 -6.46
C GLU A 107 -19.34 -18.69 -5.62
N LYS A 108 -20.01 -17.54 -5.55
CA LYS A 108 -21.31 -17.41 -4.86
C LYS A 108 -22.37 -18.32 -5.45
N ALA A 109 -22.37 -18.49 -6.76
CA ALA A 109 -23.32 -19.35 -7.47
C ALA A 109 -22.93 -20.85 -7.40
N GLY A 110 -21.65 -21.16 -7.57
CA GLY A 110 -21.15 -22.54 -7.64
C GLY A 110 -20.93 -23.20 -6.28
N ASN A 111 -20.64 -22.40 -5.23
CA ASN A 111 -20.34 -22.88 -3.88
C ASN A 111 -21.01 -22.02 -2.79
N PRO A 112 -22.34 -21.87 -2.80
CA PRO A 112 -23.03 -20.98 -1.87
C PRO A 112 -22.85 -21.37 -0.40
N GLN A 113 -22.74 -22.66 -0.09
CA GLN A 113 -22.53 -23.15 1.28
C GLN A 113 -21.13 -22.82 1.78
N GLY A 114 -20.09 -22.97 0.94
CA GLY A 114 -18.73 -22.59 1.26
C GLY A 114 -18.61 -21.09 1.51
N VAL A 115 -19.22 -20.27 0.65
CA VAL A 115 -19.25 -18.81 0.84
C VAL A 115 -19.98 -18.44 2.14
N ALA A 116 -21.15 -19.03 2.41
CA ALA A 116 -21.91 -18.76 3.64
C ALA A 116 -21.12 -19.12 4.91
N SER A 117 -20.33 -20.18 4.89
CA SER A 117 -19.47 -20.57 6.01
C SER A 117 -18.24 -19.67 6.18
N ALA A 118 -17.75 -19.05 5.10
CA ALA A 118 -16.57 -18.18 5.10
C ALA A 118 -16.91 -16.73 5.51
N LEU A 119 -18.10 -16.24 5.18
CA LEU A 119 -18.51 -14.86 5.46
C LEU A 119 -18.34 -14.44 6.93
N PRO A 120 -18.72 -15.23 7.94
CA PRO A 120 -18.54 -14.87 9.35
C PRO A 120 -17.06 -14.72 9.77
N LEU A 121 -16.14 -15.36 9.03
CA LEU A 121 -14.70 -15.33 9.30
C LEU A 121 -14.02 -14.07 8.77
N LEU A 122 -14.69 -13.27 7.94
CA LEU A 122 -14.11 -12.06 7.36
C LEU A 122 -13.94 -10.93 8.39
N GLY A 123 -14.70 -10.93 9.48
CA GLY A 123 -14.71 -9.83 10.43
C GLY A 123 -15.35 -8.53 9.91
N GLY A 124 -16.07 -8.61 8.76
CA GLY A 124 -16.76 -7.48 8.14
C GLY A 124 -17.51 -7.92 6.87
N PRO A 125 -18.15 -6.99 6.15
CA PRO A 125 -18.91 -7.30 4.95
C PRO A 125 -18.01 -7.80 3.81
N ASP A 126 -18.59 -8.56 2.87
CA ASP A 126 -17.88 -9.02 1.66
C ASP A 126 -17.72 -7.88 0.66
N ASN A 127 -16.75 -7.00 0.94
CA ASN A 127 -16.39 -5.89 0.05
C ASN A 127 -14.89 -5.59 0.09
N GLY A 128 -14.45 -4.68 -0.78
CA GLY A 128 -13.04 -4.30 -0.93
C GLY A 128 -12.44 -3.55 0.27
N GLY A 129 -13.24 -3.03 1.20
CA GLY A 129 -12.77 -2.31 2.37
C GLY A 129 -12.49 -3.21 3.58
N THR A 130 -13.02 -4.43 3.60
CA THR A 130 -12.83 -5.36 4.72
C THR A 130 -11.41 -5.89 4.74
N ARG A 131 -10.75 -5.80 5.89
CA ARG A 131 -9.37 -6.27 6.09
C ARG A 131 -9.32 -7.79 6.25
N LEU A 132 -8.23 -8.39 5.80
CA LEU A 132 -7.91 -9.78 6.09
C LEU A 132 -7.28 -9.91 7.49
N TRP A 133 -7.29 -11.09 8.07
CA TRP A 133 -6.80 -11.34 9.43
C TRP A 133 -5.34 -10.91 9.66
N TRP A 134 -4.52 -10.93 8.64
CA TRP A 134 -3.10 -10.54 8.67
C TRP A 134 -2.86 -9.06 8.31
N ASP A 135 -3.88 -8.35 7.83
CA ASP A 135 -3.84 -6.94 7.45
C ASP A 135 -4.04 -6.06 8.71
N LYS A 136 -3.03 -6.00 9.56
CA LYS A 136 -3.10 -5.41 10.91
C LYS A 136 -2.48 -4.02 11.03
N ASP A 137 -1.91 -3.48 9.97
CA ASP A 137 -1.07 -2.27 10.00
C ASP A 137 0.22 -2.42 10.83
N VAL A 138 1.02 -1.37 10.81
CA VAL A 138 2.36 -1.31 11.41
C VAL A 138 2.35 -1.36 12.94
N GLU A 139 1.19 -1.35 13.59
CA GLU A 139 1.07 -1.37 15.06
C GLU A 139 1.72 -2.60 15.70
N ILE A 140 1.83 -3.71 14.96
CA ILE A 140 2.46 -4.95 15.45
C ILE A 140 3.97 -4.80 15.65
N ILE A 141 4.61 -3.76 15.08
CA ILE A 141 6.06 -3.58 15.09
C ILE A 141 6.51 -2.65 16.24
N GLN A 142 5.60 -2.20 17.07
CA GLN A 142 5.91 -1.30 18.20
C GLN A 142 6.30 -2.02 19.50
N ASN A 143 6.34 -3.37 19.50
CA ASN A 143 6.76 -4.16 20.67
C ASN A 143 8.11 -4.82 20.43
#